data_2c1de1c4f5d77733140ea4dbff33e031
#
_entry.id   2c1de1c4f5d77733140ea4dbff33e031
#
_cell.length_a   1.000
_cell.length_b   1.000
_cell.length_c   1.000
_cell.angle_alpha   90.00
_cell.angle_beta   90.00
_cell.angle_gamma   90.00
#
_symmetry.space_group_name_H-M   'P 1'
#
loop_
_entity.id
_entity.type
_entity.pdbx_description
1 polymer ?
#
loop_
_entity_poly.entity_id
_entity_poly.type
_entity_poly.pdbx_seq_one_letter_code
_entity_poly.pdbx_strand_id
1 'polypeptide(L)'
;MPSTRSPRRALTAAVALLALTTATACGADAADGAQTKELRYQGSVGQVTLPELAADLGYLGDVTLNWIGNVTGGPADIQATATGQSDFGGAFNGAIVKLQAANAPITAVVGYYGSDAQTFQGYYVLDGSPIRGPRDLIGKRVGMNTLGAHAEAVLRTWLARGGLTAAEIGTVELVALPPVNTEQSLRARQIDVAVLGGVIRDKAVANGGIRTVFTDYELLGAFSAGSYVFRDDFLTRNPDTVRTFVTAVGKAIEWARTQPRETVVARLKAIIAKRGRNEDTTLVEYWKSSGVAEPGGLITDREFATWIDWLADTGELKGERPKPSDLYTNRFNAAAAPGGGA
;
A
#
# COMPACT_ATOMS: atom_id res chain seq x y z
N MET A 1 -7.41 -30.97 -73.03
CA MET A 1 -7.85 -32.28 -73.55
C MET A 1 -7.14 -33.39 -72.87
N PRO A 2 -7.72 -34.57 -72.54
CA PRO A 2 -9.08 -34.86 -72.11
C PRO A 2 -9.13 -35.29 -70.63
N SER A 3 -10.19 -35.07 -69.88
CA SER A 3 -11.42 -35.86 -69.58
C SER A 3 -11.16 -37.32 -69.12
N THR A 4 -11.67 -37.64 -67.93
CA THR A 4 -12.67 -38.72 -67.67
C THR A 4 -12.91 -38.85 -66.19
N ARG A 5 -14.10 -38.52 -65.71
CA ARG A 5 -15.23 -39.35 -65.27
C ARG A 5 -15.00 -40.26 -64.06
N SER A 6 -15.79 -39.94 -63.02
CA SER A 6 -16.15 -40.80 -61.88
C SER A 6 -16.73 -42.17 -62.29
N PRO A 7 -16.85 -43.11 -61.34
CA PRO A 7 -18.22 -43.43 -60.90
C PRO A 7 -18.38 -43.62 -59.36
N ARG A 8 -19.62 -43.42 -58.97
CA ARG A 8 -20.33 -43.72 -57.74
C ARG A 8 -20.38 -45.24 -57.45
N ARG A 9 -20.32 -45.64 -56.20
CA ARG A 9 -21.03 -46.73 -55.53
C ARG A 9 -20.83 -46.55 -54.02
N ALA A 10 -21.80 -46.22 -53.25
CA ALA A 10 -22.94 -46.95 -52.70
C ALA A 10 -22.62 -47.76 -51.43
N LEU A 11 -23.19 -47.27 -50.33
CA LEU A 11 -23.69 -47.90 -49.11
C LEU A 11 -22.91 -49.08 -48.46
N THR A 12 -22.58 -48.91 -47.22
CA THR A 12 -23.05 -49.79 -46.10
C THR A 12 -23.00 -49.03 -44.78
N ALA A 13 -24.11 -48.99 -44.05
CA ALA A 13 -24.28 -48.48 -42.72
C ALA A 13 -23.65 -49.46 -41.71
N ALA A 14 -22.80 -48.96 -40.83
CA ALA A 14 -22.40 -49.64 -39.58
C ALA A 14 -22.70 -48.70 -38.43
N VAL A 15 -23.76 -49.02 -37.70
CA VAL A 15 -24.12 -48.41 -36.43
C VAL A 15 -23.09 -48.86 -35.39
N ALA A 16 -22.17 -47.99 -35.03
CA ALA A 16 -21.31 -48.20 -33.85
C ALA A 16 -21.87 -47.33 -32.72
N LEU A 17 -22.44 -47.96 -31.71
CA LEU A 17 -22.79 -47.40 -30.40
C LEU A 17 -21.51 -46.87 -29.76
N LEU A 18 -21.24 -45.59 -29.79
CA LEU A 18 -20.22 -44.97 -28.98
C LEU A 18 -20.86 -44.53 -27.66
N ALA A 19 -20.52 -45.30 -26.62
CA ALA A 19 -20.85 -44.96 -25.24
C ALA A 19 -20.21 -43.57 -24.93
N LEU A 20 -21.04 -42.53 -24.71
CA LEU A 20 -20.63 -41.25 -24.10
C LEU A 20 -20.26 -41.56 -22.63
N THR A 21 -18.98 -41.71 -22.36
CA THR A 21 -18.46 -41.50 -21.01
C THR A 21 -18.50 -40.02 -20.78
N THR A 22 -19.51 -39.53 -20.08
CA THR A 22 -19.52 -38.24 -19.43
C THR A 22 -18.38 -38.24 -18.40
N ALA A 23 -17.23 -37.65 -18.78
CA ALA A 23 -16.26 -37.23 -17.83
C ALA A 23 -16.94 -36.10 -17.00
N THR A 24 -17.46 -36.48 -15.85
CA THR A 24 -17.78 -35.55 -14.77
C THR A 24 -16.46 -34.93 -14.38
N ALA A 25 -16.15 -33.75 -14.98
CA ALA A 25 -15.20 -32.84 -14.38
C ALA A 25 -15.79 -32.51 -12.99
N CYS A 26 -15.26 -33.16 -11.97
CA CYS A 26 -15.38 -32.68 -10.61
C CYS A 26 -14.74 -31.28 -10.59
N GLY A 27 -15.54 -30.26 -10.87
CA GLY A 27 -15.33 -28.97 -10.30
C GLY A 27 -15.29 -29.22 -8.79
N ALA A 28 -14.15 -28.97 -8.18
CA ALA A 28 -14.09 -28.87 -6.74
C ALA A 28 -15.03 -27.71 -6.37
N ASP A 29 -16.29 -28.01 -6.10
CA ASP A 29 -17.15 -27.15 -5.32
C ASP A 29 -16.38 -26.90 -4.03
N ALA A 30 -15.89 -25.67 -3.88
CA ALA A 30 -15.40 -25.21 -2.59
C ALA A 30 -16.50 -25.51 -1.60
N ALA A 31 -16.20 -26.33 -0.60
CA ALA A 31 -17.12 -26.73 0.44
C ALA A 31 -17.82 -25.48 0.95
N ASP A 32 -19.14 -25.44 0.81
CA ASP A 32 -20.00 -24.34 1.20
C ASP A 32 -19.70 -24.02 2.68
N GLY A 33 -19.01 -22.86 2.93
CA GLY A 33 -18.61 -22.40 4.26
C GLY A 33 -17.11 -22.38 4.60
N ALA A 34 -16.21 -22.97 3.81
CA ALA A 34 -14.77 -22.92 4.09
C ALA A 34 -14.17 -21.56 3.67
N GLN A 35 -13.65 -20.79 4.65
CA GLN A 35 -13.00 -19.52 4.39
C GLN A 35 -11.58 -19.72 3.85
N THR A 36 -11.15 -18.83 2.95
CA THR A 36 -9.78 -18.77 2.44
C THR A 36 -8.79 -18.50 3.58
N LYS A 37 -7.78 -19.35 3.74
CA LYS A 37 -6.75 -19.24 4.77
C LYS A 37 -5.40 -18.79 4.23
N GLU A 38 -5.17 -18.88 2.93
CA GLU A 38 -3.98 -18.38 2.28
C GLU A 38 -4.28 -17.02 1.65
N LEU A 39 -3.55 -15.97 2.04
CA LEU A 39 -3.72 -14.61 1.56
C LEU A 39 -2.58 -14.23 0.60
N ARG A 40 -2.92 -13.97 -0.66
CA ARG A 40 -1.98 -13.46 -1.67
C ARG A 40 -1.72 -11.98 -1.46
N TYR A 41 -0.44 -11.59 -1.48
CA TYR A 41 -0.04 -10.20 -1.26
C TYR A 41 1.22 -9.81 -2.02
N GLN A 42 1.43 -8.50 -2.17
CA GLN A 42 2.67 -7.93 -2.67
C GLN A 42 3.50 -7.36 -1.51
N GLY A 43 4.82 -7.50 -1.61
CA GLY A 43 5.76 -7.03 -0.58
C GLY A 43 6.62 -5.87 -1.07
N SER A 44 7.57 -5.46 -0.24
CA SER A 44 8.56 -4.42 -0.57
C SER A 44 9.98 -4.98 -0.40
N VAL A 45 10.85 -4.65 -1.33
CA VAL A 45 12.27 -5.10 -1.32
C VAL A 45 13.00 -4.51 -0.11
N GLY A 46 13.69 -5.37 0.65
CA GLY A 46 14.52 -4.97 1.79
C GLY A 46 13.74 -4.39 2.98
N GLN A 47 12.42 -4.51 2.99
CA GLN A 47 11.55 -4.10 4.08
C GLN A 47 10.61 -5.24 4.48
N VAL A 48 10.10 -5.20 5.70
CA VAL A 48 9.13 -6.17 6.23
C VAL A 48 7.79 -5.46 6.40
N THR A 49 6.75 -6.03 5.85
CA THR A 49 5.39 -5.54 6.05
C THR A 49 4.85 -5.98 7.42
N LEU A 50 3.87 -5.25 7.96
CA LEU A 50 3.24 -5.64 9.23
C LEU A 50 2.59 -7.03 9.19
N PRO A 51 1.93 -7.48 8.09
CA PRO A 51 1.47 -8.85 7.97
C PRO A 51 2.60 -9.89 8.02
N GLU A 52 3.76 -9.64 7.39
CA GLU A 52 4.93 -10.53 7.47
C GLU A 52 5.47 -10.59 8.91
N LEU A 53 5.53 -9.45 9.61
CA LEU A 53 5.90 -9.42 11.04
C LEU A 53 4.89 -10.20 11.88
N ALA A 54 3.59 -10.01 11.65
CA ALA A 54 2.53 -10.74 12.36
C ALA A 54 2.61 -12.25 12.13
N ALA A 55 2.93 -12.68 10.91
CA ALA A 55 3.14 -14.08 10.57
C ALA A 55 4.34 -14.68 11.33
N ASP A 56 5.49 -13.99 11.35
CA ASP A 56 6.69 -14.46 12.03
C ASP A 56 6.53 -14.47 13.57
N LEU A 57 5.69 -13.59 14.12
CA LEU A 57 5.31 -13.58 15.52
C LEU A 57 4.26 -14.65 15.89
N GLY A 58 3.73 -15.40 14.90
CA GLY A 58 2.71 -16.43 15.10
C GLY A 58 1.30 -15.89 15.34
N TYR A 59 1.05 -14.61 15.07
CA TYR A 59 -0.25 -13.98 15.35
C TYR A 59 -1.33 -14.33 14.32
N LEU A 60 -0.94 -14.80 13.14
CA LEU A 60 -1.89 -15.18 12.08
C LEU A 60 -2.54 -16.55 12.30
N GLY A 61 -2.08 -17.36 13.29
CA GLY A 61 -2.64 -18.67 13.56
C GLY A 61 -2.55 -19.61 12.34
N ASP A 62 -3.68 -20.03 11.82
CA ASP A 62 -3.79 -20.90 10.64
C ASP A 62 -3.88 -20.12 9.30
N VAL A 63 -3.90 -18.78 9.35
CA VAL A 63 -3.83 -17.93 8.14
C VAL A 63 -2.39 -17.83 7.68
N THR A 64 -2.15 -18.04 6.40
CA THR A 64 -0.84 -18.00 5.77
C THR A 64 -0.74 -16.87 4.74
N LEU A 65 0.48 -16.42 4.45
CA LEU A 65 0.77 -15.39 3.47
C LEU A 65 1.45 -15.99 2.24
N ASN A 66 0.90 -15.73 1.06
CA ASN A 66 1.47 -16.10 -0.23
C ASN A 66 1.97 -14.85 -0.95
N TRP A 67 3.29 -14.67 -0.97
CA TRP A 67 3.92 -13.56 -1.68
C TRP A 67 3.88 -13.79 -3.19
N ILE A 68 3.26 -12.86 -3.93
CA ILE A 68 3.10 -12.92 -5.38
C ILE A 68 3.99 -11.94 -6.15
N GLY A 69 4.82 -11.16 -5.45
CA GLY A 69 5.73 -10.20 -6.06
C GLY A 69 5.94 -8.95 -5.22
N ASN A 70 6.65 -7.99 -5.77
CA ASN A 70 6.88 -6.70 -5.12
C ASN A 70 6.00 -5.62 -5.71
N VAL A 71 5.48 -4.76 -4.85
CA VAL A 71 4.70 -3.60 -5.25
C VAL A 71 5.61 -2.44 -5.67
N THR A 72 5.18 -1.68 -6.66
CA THR A 72 5.87 -0.45 -7.10
C THR A 72 5.35 0.80 -6.38
N GLY A 73 4.17 0.74 -5.78
CA GLY A 73 3.54 1.83 -5.02
C GLY A 73 2.13 1.49 -4.60
N GLY A 74 1.62 2.17 -3.56
CA GLY A 74 0.31 1.90 -2.97
C GLY A 74 -0.88 1.89 -3.95
N PRO A 75 -1.01 2.86 -4.87
CA PRO A 75 -2.10 2.82 -5.86
C PRO A 75 -2.13 1.54 -6.71
N ALA A 76 -0.95 1.01 -7.10
CA ALA A 76 -0.87 -0.25 -7.84
C ALA A 76 -1.25 -1.45 -6.96
N ASP A 77 -0.89 -1.43 -5.68
CA ASP A 77 -1.20 -2.49 -4.72
C ASP A 77 -2.71 -2.63 -4.48
N ILE A 78 -3.41 -1.53 -4.19
CA ILE A 78 -4.86 -1.55 -4.00
C ILE A 78 -5.62 -1.81 -5.31
N GLN A 79 -5.06 -1.46 -6.46
CA GLN A 79 -5.63 -1.83 -7.76
C GLN A 79 -5.52 -3.33 -8.00
N ALA A 80 -4.40 -3.96 -7.65
CA ALA A 80 -4.24 -5.41 -7.71
C ALA A 80 -5.25 -6.13 -6.80
N THR A 81 -5.54 -5.56 -5.62
CA THR A 81 -6.57 -6.06 -4.72
C THR A 81 -7.96 -5.91 -5.33
N ALA A 82 -8.30 -4.73 -5.84
CA ALA A 82 -9.61 -4.46 -6.44
C ALA A 82 -9.93 -5.39 -7.62
N THR A 83 -8.91 -5.79 -8.38
CA THR A 83 -9.04 -6.71 -9.52
C THR A 83 -8.90 -8.19 -9.15
N GLY A 84 -8.63 -8.52 -7.88
CA GLY A 84 -8.50 -9.90 -7.39
C GLY A 84 -7.17 -10.57 -7.72
N GLN A 85 -6.15 -9.82 -8.13
CA GLN A 85 -4.79 -10.33 -8.31
C GLN A 85 -4.13 -10.63 -6.96
N SER A 86 -4.33 -9.77 -5.96
CA SER A 86 -4.02 -10.00 -4.55
C SER A 86 -5.30 -10.05 -3.71
N ASP A 87 -5.22 -10.57 -2.51
CA ASP A 87 -6.37 -10.65 -1.60
C ASP A 87 -6.45 -9.40 -0.72
N PHE A 88 -5.31 -8.83 -0.38
CA PHE A 88 -5.21 -7.52 0.27
C PHE A 88 -4.06 -6.71 -0.34
N GLY A 89 -4.13 -5.40 -0.16
CA GLY A 89 -3.09 -4.44 -0.52
C GLY A 89 -3.16 -3.23 0.37
N GLY A 90 -2.14 -2.39 0.34
CA GLY A 90 -2.07 -1.20 1.17
C GLY A 90 -1.74 0.06 0.36
N ALA A 91 -2.40 1.17 0.69
CA ALA A 91 -2.11 2.45 0.07
C ALA A 91 -2.35 3.62 1.02
N PHE A 92 -1.90 4.78 0.59
CA PHE A 92 -2.29 6.07 1.12
C PHE A 92 -3.82 6.23 1.11
N ASN A 93 -4.40 6.73 2.21
CA ASN A 93 -5.86 6.84 2.35
C ASN A 93 -6.52 7.69 1.26
N GLY A 94 -5.86 8.75 0.78
CA GLY A 94 -6.35 9.53 -0.36
C GLY A 94 -6.40 8.73 -1.68
N ALA A 95 -5.50 7.79 -1.89
CA ALA A 95 -5.57 6.88 -3.04
C ALA A 95 -6.73 5.89 -2.92
N ILE A 96 -7.02 5.43 -1.68
CA ILE A 96 -8.20 4.60 -1.39
C ILE A 96 -9.47 5.39 -1.70
N VAL A 97 -9.58 6.65 -1.24
CA VAL A 97 -10.71 7.54 -1.57
C VAL A 97 -10.93 7.64 -3.08
N LYS A 98 -9.85 7.90 -3.84
CA LYS A 98 -9.94 8.02 -5.31
C LYS A 98 -10.44 6.72 -5.97
N LEU A 99 -9.95 5.58 -5.52
CA LEU A 99 -10.31 4.30 -6.13
C LEU A 99 -11.75 3.90 -5.79
N GLN A 100 -12.20 4.14 -4.56
CA GLN A 100 -13.61 3.92 -4.15
C GLN A 100 -14.56 4.90 -4.84
N ALA A 101 -14.17 6.18 -5.00
CA ALA A 101 -14.95 7.15 -5.78
C ALA A 101 -15.08 6.75 -7.28
N ALA A 102 -14.15 5.92 -7.78
CA ALA A 102 -14.25 5.26 -9.07
C ALA A 102 -15.03 3.93 -9.03
N ASN A 103 -15.78 3.66 -7.98
CA ASN A 103 -16.59 2.45 -7.73
C ASN A 103 -15.77 1.15 -7.63
N ALA A 104 -14.52 1.20 -7.21
CA ALA A 104 -13.79 -0.01 -6.91
C ALA A 104 -14.34 -0.65 -5.62
N PRO A 105 -14.64 -1.96 -5.64
CA PRO A 105 -15.28 -2.66 -4.51
C PRO A 105 -14.24 -3.06 -3.46
N ILE A 106 -13.65 -2.08 -2.79
CA ILE A 106 -12.65 -2.29 -1.71
C ILE A 106 -13.03 -1.49 -0.48
N THR A 107 -12.71 -2.01 0.71
CA THR A 107 -12.92 -1.33 1.99
C THR A 107 -11.65 -1.40 2.83
N ALA A 108 -11.26 -0.28 3.46
CA ALA A 108 -10.13 -0.22 4.37
C ALA A 108 -10.48 -0.88 5.72
N VAL A 109 -9.52 -1.63 6.31
CA VAL A 109 -9.79 -2.45 7.50
C VAL A 109 -8.81 -2.22 8.65
N VAL A 110 -7.60 -1.72 8.39
CA VAL A 110 -6.58 -1.43 9.41
C VAL A 110 -5.54 -0.47 8.88
N GLY A 111 -5.16 0.54 9.67
CA GLY A 111 -4.04 1.42 9.39
C GLY A 111 -2.71 0.67 9.50
N TYR A 112 -1.74 1.00 8.63
CA TYR A 112 -0.48 0.25 8.63
C TYR A 112 0.79 1.11 8.54
N TYR A 113 0.68 2.38 8.18
CA TYR A 113 1.77 3.34 8.22
C TYR A 113 1.24 4.76 8.41
N GLY A 114 2.12 5.65 8.84
CA GLY A 114 1.76 7.05 9.04
C GLY A 114 2.96 7.91 9.40
N SER A 115 2.71 8.93 10.16
CA SER A 115 3.69 9.90 10.61
C SER A 115 3.59 10.08 12.12
N ASP A 116 4.74 10.01 12.79
CA ASP A 116 4.93 10.33 14.20
C ASP A 116 6.27 11.06 14.41
N ALA A 117 6.62 11.39 15.64
CA ALA A 117 7.86 12.10 15.95
C ALA A 117 9.15 11.36 15.55
N GLN A 118 9.10 10.05 15.34
CA GLN A 118 10.25 9.21 15.01
C GLN A 118 10.30 8.86 13.51
N THR A 119 9.14 8.60 12.93
CA THR A 119 8.99 8.25 11.52
C THR A 119 8.02 9.21 10.85
N PHE A 120 8.45 9.82 9.77
CA PHE A 120 7.68 10.79 8.98
C PHE A 120 8.23 10.88 7.56
N GLN A 121 7.47 11.48 6.66
CA GLN A 121 7.93 11.83 5.33
C GLN A 121 8.47 13.26 5.33
N GLY A 122 9.71 13.42 4.88
CA GLY A 122 10.34 14.73 4.82
C GLY A 122 10.76 15.10 3.39
N TYR A 123 10.87 16.39 3.16
CA TYR A 123 11.27 17.02 1.89
C TYR A 123 12.67 17.59 2.06
N TYR A 124 13.64 16.98 1.39
CA TYR A 124 15.06 17.20 1.60
C TYR A 124 15.71 17.87 0.40
N VAL A 125 16.66 18.76 0.70
CA VAL A 125 17.53 19.38 -0.29
C VAL A 125 18.98 19.18 0.11
N LEU A 126 19.92 19.40 -0.81
CA LEU A 126 21.34 19.45 -0.44
C LEU A 126 21.61 20.62 0.52
N ASP A 127 22.57 20.47 1.44
CA ASP A 127 22.88 21.50 2.47
C ASP A 127 23.12 22.89 1.87
N GLY A 128 23.78 22.97 0.73
CA GLY A 128 24.07 24.25 0.02
C GLY A 128 22.91 24.79 -0.83
N SER A 129 21.74 24.13 -0.86
CA SER A 129 20.59 24.57 -1.65
C SER A 129 20.04 25.92 -1.15
N PRO A 130 19.62 26.83 -2.03
CA PRO A 130 18.97 28.09 -1.65
C PRO A 130 17.50 27.90 -1.22
N ILE A 131 16.88 26.73 -1.48
CA ILE A 131 15.48 26.44 -1.16
C ILE A 131 15.28 26.47 0.35
N ARG A 132 14.40 27.35 0.85
CA ARG A 132 14.07 27.53 2.27
C ARG A 132 12.56 27.45 2.53
N GLY A 133 11.74 27.78 1.56
CA GLY A 133 10.30 27.93 1.73
C GLY A 133 9.50 27.59 0.48
N PRO A 134 8.17 27.68 0.58
CA PRO A 134 7.26 27.27 -0.50
C PRO A 134 7.54 27.95 -1.84
N ARG A 135 7.81 29.26 -1.85
CA ARG A 135 8.04 30.02 -3.08
C ARG A 135 9.32 29.64 -3.83
N ASP A 136 10.30 29.09 -3.11
CA ASP A 136 11.55 28.62 -3.72
C ASP A 136 11.37 27.34 -4.54
N LEU A 137 10.19 26.67 -4.41
CA LEU A 137 9.88 25.47 -5.19
C LEU A 137 9.26 25.77 -6.57
N ILE A 138 8.90 27.01 -6.86
CA ILE A 138 8.39 27.41 -8.19
C ILE A 138 9.41 27.00 -9.27
N GLY A 139 8.98 26.18 -10.23
CA GLY A 139 9.82 25.68 -11.32
C GLY A 139 10.89 24.66 -10.90
N LYS A 140 10.82 24.10 -9.69
CA LYS A 140 11.76 23.07 -9.20
C LYS A 140 11.25 21.66 -9.43
N ARG A 141 12.19 20.72 -9.52
CA ARG A 141 11.93 19.28 -9.67
C ARG A 141 11.90 18.61 -8.30
N VAL A 142 10.79 17.98 -7.97
CA VAL A 142 10.57 17.26 -6.72
C VAL A 142 10.45 15.77 -7.01
N GLY A 143 11.44 14.98 -6.56
CA GLY A 143 11.44 13.54 -6.71
C GLY A 143 10.65 12.86 -5.60
N MET A 144 9.75 11.95 -5.96
CA MET A 144 8.91 11.18 -5.05
C MET A 144 8.62 9.78 -5.60
N ASN A 145 8.16 8.88 -4.75
CA ASN A 145 7.94 7.49 -5.15
C ASN A 145 6.78 7.29 -6.13
N THR A 146 5.69 8.04 -5.96
CA THR A 146 4.45 7.85 -6.71
C THR A 146 3.71 9.17 -6.84
N LEU A 147 3.17 9.44 -8.02
CA LEU A 147 2.30 10.60 -8.25
C LEU A 147 0.86 10.28 -7.82
N GLY A 148 0.10 11.30 -7.46
CA GLY A 148 -1.29 11.16 -6.99
C GLY A 148 -1.42 10.47 -5.63
N ALA A 149 -0.34 10.44 -4.82
CA ALA A 149 -0.30 9.76 -3.53
C ALA A 149 0.19 10.70 -2.41
N HIS A 150 0.53 10.13 -1.24
CA HIS A 150 0.87 10.83 0.00
C HIS A 150 1.87 11.98 -0.20
N ALA A 151 2.98 11.71 -0.88
CA ALA A 151 4.03 12.72 -1.11
C ALA A 151 3.53 13.95 -1.87
N GLU A 152 2.75 13.75 -2.91
CA GLU A 152 2.18 14.86 -3.68
C GLU A 152 1.13 15.62 -2.89
N ALA A 153 0.22 14.91 -2.19
CA ALA A 153 -0.82 15.52 -1.39
C ALA A 153 -0.26 16.44 -0.31
N VAL A 154 0.75 15.98 0.43
CA VAL A 154 1.45 16.77 1.45
C VAL A 154 2.20 17.95 0.84
N LEU A 155 2.91 17.76 -0.28
CA LEU A 155 3.60 18.85 -0.97
C LEU A 155 2.64 19.96 -1.39
N ARG A 156 1.56 19.60 -2.10
CA ARG A 156 0.58 20.59 -2.57
C ARG A 156 -0.12 21.31 -1.42
N THR A 157 -0.43 20.60 -0.34
CA THR A 157 -0.98 21.18 0.89
C THR A 157 -0.03 22.19 1.50
N TRP A 158 1.28 21.86 1.60
CA TRP A 158 2.28 22.77 2.14
C TRP A 158 2.48 24.01 1.27
N LEU A 159 2.53 23.85 -0.06
CA LEU A 159 2.63 24.96 -1.01
C LEU A 159 1.41 25.88 -0.93
N ALA A 160 0.20 25.34 -0.87
CA ALA A 160 -1.04 26.12 -0.75
C ALA A 160 -1.11 26.88 0.59
N ARG A 161 -0.76 26.24 1.71
CA ARG A 161 -0.65 26.92 3.02
C ARG A 161 0.44 27.99 3.05
N GLY A 162 1.47 27.84 2.21
CA GLY A 162 2.51 28.86 1.98
C GLY A 162 2.10 30.01 1.08
N GLY A 163 0.83 30.07 0.66
CA GLY A 163 0.24 31.15 -0.11
C GLY A 163 0.56 31.11 -1.61
N LEU A 164 0.92 29.96 -2.17
CA LEU A 164 1.06 29.79 -3.61
C LEU A 164 -0.31 29.59 -4.26
N THR A 165 -0.49 30.22 -5.41
CA THR A 165 -1.67 30.00 -6.26
C THR A 165 -1.61 28.64 -6.93
N ALA A 166 -2.75 28.14 -7.41
CA ALA A 166 -2.82 26.88 -8.16
C ALA A 166 -1.90 26.90 -9.42
N ALA A 167 -1.78 28.05 -10.08
CA ALA A 167 -0.89 28.22 -11.23
C ALA A 167 0.59 28.10 -10.83
N GLU A 168 1.01 28.72 -9.73
CA GLU A 168 2.38 28.60 -9.21
C GLU A 168 2.68 27.17 -8.77
N ILE A 169 1.77 26.51 -8.04
CA ILE A 169 1.87 25.10 -7.66
C ILE A 169 2.00 24.19 -8.89
N GLY A 170 1.26 24.49 -9.95
CA GLY A 170 1.33 23.76 -11.23
C GLY A 170 2.68 23.83 -11.94
N THR A 171 3.55 24.80 -11.58
CA THR A 171 4.91 24.91 -12.14
C THR A 171 5.91 23.98 -11.47
N VAL A 172 5.59 23.40 -10.32
CA VAL A 172 6.46 22.44 -9.64
C VAL A 172 6.44 21.13 -10.40
N GLU A 173 7.60 20.71 -10.89
CA GLU A 173 7.75 19.49 -11.66
C GLU A 173 7.86 18.28 -10.71
N LEU A 174 6.93 17.33 -10.83
CA LEU A 174 6.94 16.11 -10.02
C LEU A 174 7.60 14.99 -10.80
N VAL A 175 8.62 14.36 -10.21
CA VAL A 175 9.41 13.29 -10.83
C VAL A 175 9.17 11.99 -10.06
N ALA A 176 8.52 11.01 -10.69
CA ALA A 176 8.35 9.67 -10.11
C ALA A 176 9.67 8.90 -10.18
N LEU A 177 10.16 8.44 -9.03
CA LEU A 177 11.43 7.71 -8.88
C LEU A 177 11.25 6.51 -7.94
N PRO A 178 11.93 5.38 -8.21
CA PRO A 178 12.02 4.32 -7.21
C PRO A 178 12.57 4.87 -5.89
N PRO A 179 11.95 4.53 -4.74
CA PRO A 179 12.33 5.10 -3.43
C PRO A 179 13.82 5.02 -3.13
N VAL A 180 14.44 3.87 -3.47
CA VAL A 180 15.88 3.62 -3.23
C VAL A 180 16.81 4.50 -4.07
N ASN A 181 16.33 5.10 -5.17
CA ASN A 181 17.11 5.95 -6.07
C ASN A 181 16.93 7.44 -5.78
N THR A 182 15.94 7.83 -4.99
CA THR A 182 15.55 9.24 -4.81
C THR A 182 16.66 10.05 -4.14
N GLU A 183 17.34 9.52 -3.12
CA GLU A 183 18.51 10.17 -2.50
C GLU A 183 19.64 10.40 -3.51
N GLN A 184 19.98 9.37 -4.30
CA GLN A 184 21.05 9.48 -5.28
C GLN A 184 20.73 10.51 -6.37
N SER A 185 19.48 10.56 -6.82
CA SER A 185 19.04 11.58 -7.81
C SER A 185 19.16 13.00 -7.27
N LEU A 186 18.91 13.21 -5.97
CA LEU A 186 19.15 14.50 -5.32
C LEU A 186 20.64 14.84 -5.29
N ARG A 187 21.49 13.89 -4.87
CA ARG A 187 22.95 14.09 -4.81
C ARG A 187 23.56 14.32 -6.18
N ALA A 188 23.02 13.70 -7.22
CA ALA A 188 23.39 13.91 -8.62
C ALA A 188 22.75 15.18 -9.24
N ARG A 189 21.96 15.96 -8.49
CA ARG A 189 21.25 17.17 -8.94
C ARG A 189 20.30 16.92 -10.13
N GLN A 190 19.80 15.71 -10.26
CA GLN A 190 18.76 15.39 -11.23
C GLN A 190 17.38 15.87 -10.77
N ILE A 191 17.20 16.05 -9.46
CA ILE A 191 16.07 16.69 -8.80
C ILE A 191 16.58 17.74 -7.81
N ASP A 192 15.74 18.73 -7.49
CA ASP A 192 16.07 19.81 -6.56
C ASP A 192 15.65 19.48 -5.13
N VAL A 193 14.59 18.69 -4.97
CA VAL A 193 14.04 18.22 -3.69
C VAL A 193 13.78 16.73 -3.77
N ALA A 194 14.17 15.99 -2.74
CA ALA A 194 13.86 14.57 -2.56
C ALA A 194 12.82 14.37 -1.46
N VAL A 195 11.75 13.62 -1.76
CA VAL A 195 10.81 13.17 -0.75
C VAL A 195 11.26 11.81 -0.23
N LEU A 196 11.58 11.75 1.05
CA LEU A 196 12.13 10.55 1.70
C LEU A 196 11.31 10.24 2.96
N GLY A 197 11.00 8.96 3.19
CA GLY A 197 10.24 8.51 4.34
C GLY A 197 10.83 7.25 4.97
N GLY A 198 10.48 6.98 6.23
CA GLY A 198 10.84 5.77 6.96
C GLY A 198 12.33 5.46 6.94
N VAL A 199 12.66 4.20 6.78
CA VAL A 199 14.05 3.69 6.79
C VAL A 199 14.93 4.30 5.69
N ILE A 200 14.37 4.65 4.54
CA ILE A 200 15.10 5.27 3.43
C ILE A 200 15.52 6.69 3.82
N ARG A 201 14.62 7.46 4.44
CA ARG A 201 14.92 8.78 5.00
C ARG A 201 16.04 8.70 6.02
N ASP A 202 15.91 7.78 6.99
CA ASP A 202 16.86 7.69 8.09
C ASP A 202 18.26 7.30 7.62
N LYS A 203 18.36 6.42 6.62
CA LYS A 203 19.61 6.11 5.94
C LYS A 203 20.20 7.34 5.23
N ALA A 204 19.39 8.06 4.46
CA ALA A 204 19.85 9.25 3.72
C ALA A 204 20.32 10.36 4.66
N VAL A 205 19.64 10.57 5.79
CA VAL A 205 20.05 11.54 6.83
C VAL A 205 21.35 11.09 7.49
N ALA A 206 21.54 9.81 7.78
CA ALA A 206 22.79 9.28 8.34
C ALA A 206 23.98 9.48 7.38
N ASN A 207 23.75 9.45 6.07
CA ASN A 207 24.78 9.75 5.08
C ASN A 207 25.21 11.24 5.06
N GLY A 208 24.45 12.14 5.71
CA GLY A 208 24.73 13.58 5.77
C GLY A 208 24.59 14.30 4.42
N GLY A 209 24.92 15.61 4.40
CA GLY A 209 24.94 16.45 3.19
C GLY A 209 23.57 16.87 2.65
N ILE A 210 22.50 16.56 3.40
CA ILE A 210 21.13 16.97 3.09
C ILE A 210 20.47 17.60 4.33
N ARG A 211 19.56 18.52 4.11
CA ARG A 211 18.73 19.12 5.17
C ARG A 211 17.24 19.07 4.82
N THR A 212 16.43 19.04 5.85
CA THR A 212 14.98 19.12 5.74
C THR A 212 14.54 20.54 5.33
N VAL A 213 13.53 20.62 4.46
CA VAL A 213 12.79 21.85 4.19
C VAL A 213 11.52 21.88 5.02
N PHE A 214 10.75 20.80 5.02
CA PHE A 214 9.57 20.57 5.88
C PHE A 214 9.27 19.09 5.95
N THR A 215 8.34 18.71 6.85
CA THR A 215 7.87 17.33 7.02
C THR A 215 6.35 17.27 7.08
N ASP A 216 5.78 16.09 6.80
CA ASP A 216 4.35 15.85 6.98
C ASP A 216 3.94 15.89 8.46
N TYR A 217 4.84 15.46 9.35
CA TYR A 217 4.61 15.54 10.80
C TYR A 217 4.51 16.98 11.30
N GLU A 218 5.38 17.89 10.85
CA GLU A 218 5.30 19.33 11.17
C GLU A 218 4.02 19.97 10.60
N LEU A 219 3.57 19.51 9.44
CA LEU A 219 2.40 20.06 8.75
C LEU A 219 1.07 19.60 9.34
N LEU A 220 0.97 18.33 9.75
CA LEU A 220 -0.29 17.63 10.08
C LEU A 220 -0.34 17.02 11.48
N GLY A 221 0.81 16.95 12.20
CA GLY A 221 0.95 16.21 13.44
C GLY A 221 1.05 14.70 13.21
N ALA A 222 0.82 13.91 14.25
CA ALA A 222 0.75 12.46 14.13
C ALA A 222 -0.57 12.04 13.44
N PHE A 223 -0.48 11.11 12.47
CA PHE A 223 -1.64 10.54 11.77
C PHE A 223 -1.29 9.22 11.09
N SER A 224 -2.28 8.34 10.93
CA SER A 224 -2.13 7.16 10.07
C SER A 224 -2.41 7.56 8.62
N ALA A 225 -1.40 7.42 7.77
CA ALA A 225 -1.45 7.91 6.39
C ALA A 225 -2.08 6.93 5.42
N GLY A 226 -2.02 5.63 5.73
CA GLY A 226 -2.52 4.60 4.84
C GLY A 226 -3.05 3.37 5.54
N SER A 227 -3.90 2.65 4.82
CA SER A 227 -4.63 1.49 5.32
C SER A 227 -4.49 0.29 4.38
N TYR A 228 -4.55 -0.93 4.95
CA TYR A 228 -4.80 -2.13 4.16
C TYR A 228 -6.27 -2.21 3.79
N VAL A 229 -6.52 -2.68 2.58
CA VAL A 229 -7.86 -2.90 2.02
C VAL A 229 -8.03 -4.36 1.63
N PHE A 230 -9.29 -4.81 1.65
CA PHE A 230 -9.77 -6.03 1.01
C PHE A 230 -10.93 -5.69 0.07
N ARG A 231 -11.23 -6.60 -0.86
CA ARG A 231 -12.48 -6.50 -1.65
C ARG A 231 -13.70 -6.75 -0.76
N ASP A 232 -14.80 -6.10 -1.08
CA ASP A 232 -16.06 -6.20 -0.32
C ASP A 232 -16.64 -7.62 -0.33
N ASP A 233 -16.54 -8.31 -1.47
CA ASP A 233 -16.93 -9.71 -1.59
C ASP A 233 -16.05 -10.65 -0.74
N PHE A 234 -14.75 -10.34 -0.61
CA PHE A 234 -13.83 -11.09 0.24
C PHE A 234 -14.18 -10.90 1.73
N LEU A 235 -14.47 -9.66 2.15
CA LEU A 235 -14.90 -9.33 3.51
C LEU A 235 -16.17 -10.09 3.91
N THR A 236 -17.07 -10.30 2.95
CA THR A 236 -18.34 -11.01 3.15
C THR A 236 -18.15 -12.53 3.23
N ARG A 237 -17.31 -13.08 2.35
CA ARG A 237 -17.09 -14.53 2.28
C ARG A 237 -16.08 -15.07 3.30
N ASN A 238 -15.16 -14.22 3.79
CA ASN A 238 -14.06 -14.63 4.66
C ASN A 238 -13.94 -13.78 5.94
N PRO A 239 -15.03 -13.55 6.70
CA PRO A 239 -15.01 -12.61 7.82
C PRO A 239 -14.06 -13.01 8.94
N ASP A 240 -13.88 -14.30 9.22
CA ASP A 240 -12.98 -14.78 10.29
C ASP A 240 -11.51 -14.69 9.88
N THR A 241 -11.21 -14.96 8.60
CA THR A 241 -9.85 -14.76 8.05
C THR A 241 -9.45 -13.28 8.12
N VAL A 242 -10.35 -12.38 7.73
CA VAL A 242 -10.11 -10.93 7.83
C VAL A 242 -9.96 -10.49 9.29
N ARG A 243 -10.79 -11.01 10.21
CA ARG A 243 -10.67 -10.73 11.64
C ARG A 243 -9.32 -11.18 12.19
N THR A 244 -8.88 -12.37 11.82
CA THR A 244 -7.56 -12.90 12.19
C THR A 244 -6.46 -12.01 11.66
N PHE A 245 -6.51 -11.62 10.38
CA PHE A 245 -5.54 -10.73 9.75
C PHE A 245 -5.47 -9.36 10.45
N VAL A 246 -6.61 -8.68 10.63
CA VAL A 246 -6.67 -7.34 11.24
C VAL A 246 -6.17 -7.39 12.68
N THR A 247 -6.60 -8.38 13.46
CA THR A 247 -6.14 -8.58 14.84
C THR A 247 -4.64 -8.85 14.90
N ALA A 248 -4.12 -9.67 13.99
CA ALA A 248 -2.69 -9.99 13.93
C ALA A 248 -1.84 -8.78 13.56
N VAL A 249 -2.27 -8.00 12.58
CA VAL A 249 -1.62 -6.73 12.20
C VAL A 249 -1.64 -5.74 13.37
N GLY A 250 -2.79 -5.59 14.04
CA GLY A 250 -2.90 -4.73 15.23
C GLY A 250 -1.94 -5.15 16.35
N LYS A 251 -1.84 -6.45 16.64
CA LYS A 251 -0.87 -7.00 17.61
C LYS A 251 0.59 -6.75 17.17
N ALA A 252 0.90 -6.86 15.88
CA ALA A 252 2.25 -6.59 15.37
C ALA A 252 2.62 -5.10 15.49
N ILE A 253 1.66 -4.19 15.28
CA ILE A 253 1.83 -2.75 15.53
C ILE A 253 2.19 -2.51 16.99
N GLU A 254 1.40 -3.05 17.93
CA GLU A 254 1.63 -2.86 19.37
C GLU A 254 2.94 -3.54 19.84
N TRP A 255 3.26 -4.72 19.31
CA TRP A 255 4.54 -5.37 19.56
C TRP A 255 5.71 -4.47 19.14
N ALA A 256 5.69 -3.95 17.89
CA ALA A 256 6.73 -3.06 17.40
C ALA A 256 6.82 -1.73 18.16
N ARG A 257 5.70 -1.25 18.70
CA ARG A 257 5.62 -0.01 19.50
C ARG A 257 6.21 -0.18 20.89
N THR A 258 6.07 -1.37 21.49
CA THR A 258 6.41 -1.63 22.90
C THR A 258 7.75 -2.33 23.10
N GLN A 259 8.29 -2.98 22.06
CA GLN A 259 9.59 -3.65 22.17
C GLN A 259 10.77 -2.67 22.02
N PRO A 260 11.93 -2.95 22.66
CA PRO A 260 13.16 -2.23 22.35
C PRO A 260 13.47 -2.24 20.87
N ARG A 261 13.91 -1.10 20.32
CA ARG A 261 14.19 -0.94 18.89
C ARG A 261 15.11 -2.03 18.33
N GLU A 262 16.16 -2.38 19.05
CA GLU A 262 17.12 -3.42 18.67
C GLU A 262 16.45 -4.79 18.53
N THR A 263 15.47 -5.11 19.38
CA THR A 263 14.68 -6.33 19.29
C THR A 263 13.84 -6.35 18.02
N VAL A 264 13.19 -5.22 17.68
CA VAL A 264 12.41 -5.09 16.44
C VAL A 264 13.31 -5.24 15.22
N VAL A 265 14.42 -4.50 15.16
CA VAL A 265 15.39 -4.56 14.05
C VAL A 265 15.94 -5.97 13.85
N ALA A 266 16.33 -6.65 14.94
CA ALA A 266 16.82 -8.02 14.86
C ALA A 266 15.77 -8.97 14.27
N ARG A 267 14.50 -8.82 14.65
CA ARG A 267 13.38 -9.60 14.12
C ARG A 267 13.17 -9.32 12.63
N LEU A 268 13.16 -8.04 12.22
CA LEU A 268 12.99 -7.66 10.83
C LEU A 268 14.11 -8.24 9.94
N LYS A 269 15.37 -8.18 10.40
CA LYS A 269 16.50 -8.82 9.70
C LYS A 269 16.31 -10.32 9.55
N ALA A 270 15.89 -11.00 10.61
CA ALA A 270 15.66 -12.44 10.60
C ALA A 270 14.56 -12.83 9.58
N ILE A 271 13.48 -12.05 9.49
CA ILE A 271 12.40 -12.26 8.52
C ILE A 271 12.96 -12.14 7.08
N ILE A 272 13.70 -11.07 6.78
CA ILE A 272 14.28 -10.85 5.44
C ILE A 272 15.22 -12.00 5.08
N ALA A 273 16.11 -12.40 5.98
CA ALA A 273 17.07 -13.49 5.74
C ALA A 273 16.34 -14.84 5.48
N LYS A 274 15.23 -15.08 6.19
CA LYS A 274 14.48 -16.34 6.15
C LYS A 274 13.61 -16.51 4.91
N ARG A 275 13.12 -15.40 4.31
CA ARG A 275 12.17 -15.45 3.18
C ARG A 275 12.83 -15.78 1.82
N GLY A 276 14.16 -15.91 1.74
CA GLY A 276 14.88 -16.45 0.58
C GLY A 276 14.79 -15.64 -0.72
N ARG A 277 14.51 -14.33 -0.63
CA ARG A 277 14.35 -13.43 -1.79
C ARG A 277 15.66 -12.75 -2.22
N ASN A 278 16.81 -13.15 -1.65
CA ASN A 278 18.13 -12.57 -1.90
C ASN A 278 18.20 -11.05 -1.68
N GLU A 279 17.62 -10.58 -0.57
CA GLU A 279 17.50 -9.17 -0.23
C GLU A 279 18.54 -8.74 0.81
N ASP A 280 18.97 -7.48 0.72
CA ASP A 280 19.84 -6.86 1.72
C ASP A 280 19.05 -6.48 2.99
N THR A 281 19.61 -6.79 4.16
CA THR A 281 19.02 -6.47 5.47
C THR A 281 19.44 -5.11 6.01
N THR A 282 20.34 -4.39 5.33
CA THR A 282 20.91 -3.12 5.82
C THR A 282 19.85 -2.05 6.03
N LEU A 283 18.82 -2.04 5.17
CA LEU A 283 17.81 -1.00 5.20
C LEU A 283 17.00 -0.98 6.50
N VAL A 284 16.65 -2.16 7.04
CA VAL A 284 15.86 -2.24 8.29
C VAL A 284 16.64 -1.86 9.54
N GLU A 285 17.97 -1.69 9.47
CA GLU A 285 18.77 -1.15 10.56
C GLU A 285 18.36 0.29 10.93
N TYR A 286 17.79 1.00 9.97
CA TYR A 286 17.30 2.36 10.16
C TYR A 286 15.85 2.44 10.64
N TRP A 287 15.18 1.30 10.88
CA TRP A 287 13.80 1.29 11.38
C TRP A 287 13.68 1.98 12.74
N LYS A 288 12.64 2.79 12.95
CA LYS A 288 12.36 3.48 14.22
C LYS A 288 10.93 3.27 14.69
N SER A 289 9.95 3.38 13.82
CA SER A 289 8.53 3.26 14.12
C SER A 289 7.75 2.87 12.86
N SER A 290 6.54 2.35 13.01
CA SER A 290 5.58 2.17 11.92
C SER A 290 4.87 3.48 11.55
N GLY A 291 4.91 4.50 12.41
CA GLY A 291 4.17 5.74 12.23
C GLY A 291 2.65 5.63 12.38
N VAL A 292 2.12 4.45 12.73
CA VAL A 292 0.68 4.25 12.94
C VAL A 292 0.26 5.02 14.20
N ALA A 293 -0.66 5.98 14.06
CA ALA A 293 -1.04 6.84 15.17
C ALA A 293 -1.94 6.13 16.18
N GLU A 294 -2.97 5.47 15.69
CA GLU A 294 -4.01 4.87 16.53
C GLU A 294 -3.65 3.47 17.04
N PRO A 295 -4.05 3.10 18.27
CA PRO A 295 -3.82 1.77 18.83
C PRO A 295 -4.37 0.65 17.92
N GLY A 296 -3.58 -0.41 17.74
CA GLY A 296 -3.96 -1.56 16.92
C GLY A 296 -4.29 -1.23 15.47
N GLY A 297 -3.87 -0.05 14.99
CA GLY A 297 -4.16 0.41 13.63
C GLY A 297 -5.63 0.73 13.40
N LEU A 298 -6.38 1.14 14.43
CA LEU A 298 -7.74 1.67 14.27
C LEU A 298 -7.76 2.78 13.22
N ILE A 299 -8.83 2.83 12.46
CA ILE A 299 -9.04 3.88 11.47
C ILE A 299 -10.08 4.85 12.04
N THR A 300 -9.82 6.15 11.92
CA THR A 300 -10.75 7.22 12.33
C THR A 300 -11.21 8.02 11.12
N ASP A 301 -12.34 8.70 11.25
CA ASP A 301 -12.87 9.59 10.21
C ASP A 301 -11.85 10.66 9.78
N ARG A 302 -11.05 11.17 10.73
CA ARG A 302 -10.03 12.19 10.48
C ARG A 302 -9.02 11.76 9.40
N GLU A 303 -8.66 10.48 9.39
CA GLU A 303 -7.62 9.93 8.48
C GLU A 303 -8.09 9.84 7.02
N PHE A 304 -9.40 9.92 6.80
CA PHE A 304 -10.01 10.01 5.47
C PHE A 304 -10.50 11.42 5.14
N ALA A 305 -11.11 12.13 6.11
CA ALA A 305 -11.68 13.47 5.91
C ALA A 305 -10.65 14.45 5.33
N THR A 306 -9.44 14.49 5.89
CA THR A 306 -8.32 15.34 5.41
C THR A 306 -8.07 15.17 3.91
N TRP A 307 -8.15 13.93 3.41
CA TRP A 307 -7.84 13.63 2.02
C TRP A 307 -9.04 13.76 1.08
N ILE A 308 -10.25 13.54 1.59
CA ILE A 308 -11.50 13.86 0.87
C ILE A 308 -11.53 15.35 0.58
N ASP A 309 -11.29 16.20 1.60
CA ASP A 309 -11.27 17.65 1.43
C ASP A 309 -10.17 18.07 0.43
N TRP A 310 -8.95 17.56 0.59
CA TRP A 310 -7.86 17.85 -0.33
C TRP A 310 -8.19 17.48 -1.78
N LEU A 311 -8.72 16.27 -2.01
CA LEU A 311 -9.08 15.80 -3.36
C LEU A 311 -10.22 16.61 -3.98
N ALA A 312 -11.17 17.06 -3.16
CA ALA A 312 -12.26 17.92 -3.62
C ALA A 312 -11.75 19.32 -3.98
N ASP A 313 -10.89 19.90 -3.14
CA ASP A 313 -10.33 21.24 -3.33
C ASP A 313 -9.39 21.30 -4.53
N THR A 314 -8.70 20.22 -4.86
CA THR A 314 -7.85 20.10 -6.05
C THR A 314 -8.60 19.68 -7.32
N GLY A 315 -9.91 19.38 -7.21
CA GLY A 315 -10.74 18.94 -8.34
C GLY A 315 -10.44 17.51 -8.79
N GLU A 316 -9.70 16.74 -7.99
CA GLU A 316 -9.38 15.34 -8.27
C GLU A 316 -10.49 14.36 -7.84
N LEU A 317 -11.36 14.79 -6.93
CA LEU A 317 -12.56 14.05 -6.56
C LEU A 317 -13.72 14.49 -7.46
N LYS A 318 -14.16 13.57 -8.31
CA LYS A 318 -15.32 13.79 -9.18
C LYS A 318 -16.58 13.23 -8.53
N GLY A 319 -17.65 14.00 -8.50
CA GLY A 319 -18.93 13.58 -7.96
C GLY A 319 -19.17 14.02 -6.51
N GLU A 320 -20.03 13.30 -5.81
CA GLU A 320 -20.37 13.57 -4.43
C GLU A 320 -19.20 13.21 -3.50
N ARG A 321 -18.99 14.03 -2.46
CA ARG A 321 -17.97 13.74 -1.42
C ARG A 321 -18.42 12.53 -0.61
N PRO A 322 -17.63 11.44 -0.55
CA PRO A 322 -17.99 10.30 0.28
C PRO A 322 -17.91 10.68 1.76
N LYS A 323 -18.71 10.02 2.59
CA LYS A 323 -18.52 10.11 4.04
C LYS A 323 -17.31 9.27 4.43
N PRO A 324 -16.41 9.76 5.31
CA PRO A 324 -15.26 8.99 5.77
C PRO A 324 -15.64 7.58 6.25
N SER A 325 -16.74 7.47 7.02
CA SER A 325 -17.24 6.19 7.55
C SER A 325 -17.66 5.15 6.50
N ASP A 326 -17.89 5.56 5.26
CA ASP A 326 -18.27 4.65 4.17
C ASP A 326 -17.04 3.98 3.51
N LEU A 327 -15.84 4.49 3.81
CA LEU A 327 -14.58 4.10 3.17
C LEU A 327 -13.82 3.01 3.92
N TYR A 328 -14.17 2.79 5.19
CA TYR A 328 -13.47 1.85 6.06
C TYR A 328 -14.42 1.10 7.01
N THR A 329 -13.89 0.07 7.65
CA THR A 329 -14.59 -0.62 8.75
C THR A 329 -13.63 -1.09 9.83
N ASN A 330 -13.96 -0.79 11.08
CA ASN A 330 -13.25 -1.32 12.26
C ASN A 330 -13.91 -2.58 12.85
N ARG A 331 -14.97 -3.14 12.23
CA ARG A 331 -15.70 -4.31 12.77
C ARG A 331 -14.85 -5.56 12.96
N PHE A 332 -13.69 -5.62 12.34
CA PHE A 332 -12.74 -6.71 12.45
C PHE A 332 -11.58 -6.41 13.43
N ASN A 333 -11.45 -5.17 13.89
CA ASN A 333 -10.36 -4.75 14.75
C ASN A 333 -10.71 -4.96 16.22
N ALA A 334 -9.92 -5.78 16.92
CA ALA A 334 -10.13 -6.06 18.33
C ALA A 334 -10.00 -4.80 19.23
N ALA A 335 -9.21 -3.81 18.83
CA ALA A 335 -9.05 -2.55 19.57
C ALA A 335 -10.31 -1.65 19.50
N ALA A 336 -11.23 -1.91 18.58
CA ALA A 336 -12.50 -1.21 18.48
C ALA A 336 -13.54 -1.64 19.53
N ALA A 337 -13.33 -2.77 20.22
CA ALA A 337 -14.26 -3.25 21.23
C ALA A 337 -14.22 -2.35 22.48
N PRO A 338 -15.36 -2.06 23.14
CA PRO A 338 -15.38 -1.35 24.40
C PRO A 338 -14.56 -2.13 25.44
N GLY A 339 -13.39 -1.62 25.84
CA GLY A 339 -12.47 -2.25 26.78
C GLY A 339 -11.15 -2.76 26.17
N GLY A 340 -10.88 -2.56 24.90
CA GLY A 340 -9.65 -2.98 24.20
C GLY A 340 -8.40 -2.12 24.46
N GLY A 341 -8.38 -1.35 25.55
CA GLY A 341 -7.23 -0.56 25.99
C GLY A 341 -6.77 -1.02 27.37
N ALA A 342 -5.86 -2.00 27.44
CA ALA A 342 -5.09 -2.33 28.63
C ALA A 342 -3.68 -2.74 28.21
#